data_268a10e6162a0fd3b4cd19136ab90556
#
_entry.id   268a10e6162a0fd3b4cd19136ab90556
#
_cell.length_a   1.000
_cell.length_b   1.000
_cell.length_c   1.000
_cell.angle_alpha   90.00
_cell.angle_beta   90.00
_cell.angle_gamma   90.00
#
_symmetry.space_group_name_H-M   'P 1'
#
loop_
_entity.id
_entity.type
_entity.pdbx_description
1 polymer ?
#
loop_
_entity_poly.entity_id
_entity_poly.type
_entity_poly.pdbx_seq_one_letter_code
_entity_poly.pdbx_strand_id
1 'polypeptide(L)'
;MNLENILGYVAATLTTFAFLPQAWRIYKTKDTNAISFWMYLIFSLGVFLWLVYGIFISAWPVVIANAITLLISLWILWMKINE
;
A
#
# COMPACT_ATOMS: atom_id res chain seq x y z
N MET A 1 -15.26 -19.19 7.14
CA MET A 1 -14.28 -18.56 6.24
C MET A 1 -13.72 -19.65 5.32
N ASN A 2 -13.73 -19.39 4.03
CA ASN A 2 -13.27 -20.38 3.07
C ASN A 2 -11.77 -20.22 2.80
N LEU A 3 -11.19 -21.17 2.07
CA LEU A 3 -9.76 -21.19 1.75
C LEU A 3 -9.33 -19.93 0.99
N GLU A 4 -10.18 -19.46 0.07
CA GLU A 4 -9.86 -18.27 -0.72
C GLU A 4 -9.69 -17.04 0.19
N ASN A 5 -10.55 -16.87 1.17
CA ASN A 5 -10.44 -15.75 2.10
C ASN A 5 -9.21 -15.89 3.00
N ILE A 6 -8.91 -17.11 3.44
CA ILE A 6 -7.73 -17.36 4.26
C ILE A 6 -6.47 -17.00 3.49
N LEU A 7 -6.37 -17.46 2.24
CA LEU A 7 -5.23 -17.12 1.38
C LEU A 7 -5.12 -15.62 1.17
N GLY A 8 -6.25 -14.96 0.95
CA GLY A 8 -6.27 -13.51 0.77
C GLY A 8 -5.75 -12.77 1.98
N TYR A 9 -6.21 -13.15 3.18
CA TYR A 9 -5.74 -12.49 4.40
C TYR A 9 -4.28 -12.77 4.70
N VAL A 10 -3.81 -13.99 4.45
CA VAL A 10 -2.39 -14.33 4.63
C VAL A 10 -1.53 -13.52 3.66
N ALA A 11 -1.90 -13.51 2.38
CA ALA A 11 -1.15 -12.76 1.38
C ALA A 11 -1.14 -11.27 1.68
N ALA A 12 -2.29 -10.70 2.07
CA ALA A 12 -2.41 -9.29 2.40
C ALA A 12 -1.53 -8.93 3.60
N THR A 13 -1.49 -9.80 4.61
CA THR A 13 -0.66 -9.60 5.79
C THR A 13 0.81 -9.58 5.43
N LEU A 14 1.26 -10.56 4.63
CA LEU A 14 2.66 -10.66 4.24
C LEU A 14 3.09 -9.45 3.40
N THR A 15 2.29 -9.05 2.42
CA THR A 15 2.67 -7.93 1.56
C THR A 15 2.65 -6.60 2.32
N THR A 16 1.71 -6.42 3.22
CA THR A 16 1.63 -5.21 4.03
C THR A 16 2.82 -5.11 4.98
N PHE A 17 3.15 -6.22 5.67
CA PHE A 17 4.30 -6.22 6.57
C PHE A 17 5.62 -6.05 5.83
N ALA A 18 5.71 -6.57 4.61
CA ALA A 18 6.91 -6.37 3.79
C ALA A 18 7.11 -4.89 3.42
N PHE A 19 6.02 -4.15 3.29
CA PHE A 19 6.05 -2.73 2.94
C PHE A 19 6.39 -1.83 4.13
N LEU A 20 6.01 -2.24 5.34
CA LEU A 20 6.17 -1.41 6.55
C LEU A 20 7.62 -1.04 6.88
N PRO A 21 8.60 -1.96 6.81
CA PRO A 21 9.99 -1.57 7.10
C PRO A 21 10.50 -0.47 6.17
N GLN A 22 10.12 -0.51 4.89
CA GLN A 22 10.51 0.52 3.94
C GLN A 22 9.89 1.87 4.32
N ALA A 23 8.61 1.87 4.66
CA ALA A 23 7.93 3.09 5.08
C ALA A 23 8.55 3.66 6.35
N TRP A 24 8.89 2.80 7.31
CA TRP A 24 9.52 3.20 8.55
C TRP A 24 10.89 3.83 8.31
N ARG A 25 11.69 3.21 7.44
CA ARG A 25 13.02 3.72 7.10
C ARG A 25 12.92 5.11 6.48
N ILE A 26 11.99 5.30 5.54
CA ILE A 26 11.79 6.60 4.91
C ILE A 26 11.35 7.64 5.94
N TYR A 27 10.47 7.26 6.85
CA TYR A 27 10.02 8.16 7.91
C TYR A 27 11.18 8.60 8.80
N LYS A 28 12.02 7.66 9.24
CA LYS A 28 13.13 7.95 10.15
C LYS A 28 14.22 8.78 9.48
N THR A 29 14.59 8.43 8.27
CA THR A 29 15.72 9.08 7.60
C THR A 29 15.32 10.32 6.81
N LYS A 30 14.03 10.46 6.49
CA LYS A 30 13.52 11.50 5.58
C LYS A 30 14.20 11.43 4.22
N ASP A 31 14.79 10.30 3.87
CA ASP A 31 15.52 10.11 2.64
C ASP A 31 14.60 9.50 1.60
N THR A 32 14.14 10.33 0.67
CA THR A 32 13.28 9.92 -0.43
C THR A 32 14.03 9.93 -1.76
N ASN A 33 15.37 10.02 -1.74
CA ASN A 33 16.16 10.13 -2.96
C ASN A 33 16.05 8.89 -3.85
N ALA A 34 15.91 7.71 -3.25
CA ALA A 34 15.79 6.46 -4.00
C ALA A 34 14.38 6.23 -4.54
N ILE A 35 13.43 7.12 -4.24
CA ILE A 35 12.03 6.96 -4.60
C ILE A 35 11.71 7.85 -5.79
N SER A 36 11.12 7.26 -6.83
CA SER A 36 10.61 8.01 -7.97
C SER A 36 9.21 8.53 -7.65
N PHE A 37 9.02 9.85 -7.78
CA PHE A 37 7.70 10.46 -7.62
C PHE A 37 6.68 9.80 -8.54
N TRP A 38 7.03 9.65 -9.84
CA TRP A 38 6.11 9.11 -10.82
C TRP A 38 5.76 7.65 -10.54
N MET A 39 6.75 6.87 -10.08
CA MET A 39 6.51 5.47 -9.72
C MET A 39 5.51 5.36 -8.58
N TYR A 40 5.70 6.15 -7.53
CA TYR A 40 4.78 6.10 -6.38
C TYR A 40 3.42 6.68 -6.71
N LEU A 41 3.36 7.68 -7.59
CA LEU A 41 2.06 8.21 -8.03
C LEU A 41 1.27 7.16 -8.80
N ILE A 42 1.91 6.50 -9.75
CA ILE A 42 1.27 5.43 -10.54
C ILE A 42 0.89 4.27 -9.63
N PHE A 43 1.77 3.89 -8.71
CA PHE A 43 1.52 2.83 -7.74
C PHE A 43 0.29 3.17 -6.88
N SER A 44 0.22 4.40 -6.38
CA SER A 44 -0.91 4.83 -5.54
C SER A 44 -2.23 4.82 -6.30
N LEU A 45 -2.21 5.23 -7.58
CA LEU A 45 -3.39 5.14 -8.42
C LEU A 45 -3.83 3.70 -8.61
N GLY A 46 -2.89 2.79 -8.85
CA GLY A 46 -3.19 1.37 -8.99
C GLY A 46 -3.78 0.78 -7.71
N VAL A 47 -3.21 1.14 -6.58
CA VAL A 47 -3.70 0.69 -5.27
C VAL A 47 -5.11 1.21 -5.04
N PHE A 48 -5.37 2.47 -5.38
CA PHE A 48 -6.70 3.05 -5.25
C PHE A 48 -7.73 2.30 -6.11
N LEU A 49 -7.38 2.00 -7.35
CA LEU A 49 -8.26 1.26 -8.25
C LEU A 49 -8.53 -0.15 -7.73
N TRP A 50 -7.51 -0.82 -7.19
CA TRP A 50 -7.68 -2.12 -6.56
C TRP A 50 -8.60 -2.06 -5.35
N LEU A 51 -8.50 -0.97 -4.57
CA LEU A 51 -9.38 -0.76 -3.42
C LEU A 51 -10.84 -0.65 -3.87
N VAL A 52 -11.10 0.15 -4.91
CA VAL A 52 -12.46 0.31 -5.46
C VAL A 52 -12.97 -1.03 -5.99
N TYR A 53 -12.15 -1.74 -6.74
CA TYR A 53 -12.50 -3.06 -7.26
C TYR A 53 -12.83 -4.04 -6.14
N GLY A 54 -11.99 -4.05 -5.09
CA GLY A 54 -12.22 -4.92 -3.94
C GLY A 54 -13.54 -4.64 -3.25
N ILE A 55 -13.92 -3.37 -3.14
CA ILE A 55 -15.20 -2.98 -2.54
C ILE A 55 -16.35 -3.52 -3.39
N PHE A 56 -16.27 -3.38 -4.71
CA PHE A 56 -17.35 -3.84 -5.60
C PHE A 56 -17.58 -5.33 -5.52
N ILE A 57 -16.52 -6.13 -5.34
CA ILE A 57 -16.68 -7.60 -5.26
C ILE A 57 -16.67 -8.12 -3.83
N SER A 58 -16.69 -7.24 -2.86
CA SER A 58 -16.67 -7.58 -1.42
C SER A 58 -15.48 -8.44 -1.04
N ALA A 59 -14.34 -8.19 -1.67
CA ALA A 59 -13.09 -8.88 -1.37
C ALA A 59 -12.38 -8.16 -0.22
N TRP A 60 -12.83 -8.39 1.00
CA TRP A 60 -12.38 -7.64 2.16
C TRP A 60 -10.89 -7.71 2.45
N PRO A 61 -10.18 -8.84 2.26
CA PRO A 61 -8.72 -8.84 2.39
C PRO A 61 -8.04 -7.84 1.45
N VAL A 62 -8.52 -7.76 0.21
CA VAL A 62 -8.00 -6.81 -0.78
C VAL A 62 -8.31 -5.37 -0.34
N VAL A 63 -9.52 -5.12 0.15
CA VAL A 63 -9.92 -3.79 0.61
C VAL A 63 -9.03 -3.31 1.75
N ILE A 64 -8.86 -4.15 2.77
CA ILE A 64 -8.08 -3.78 3.95
C ILE A 64 -6.63 -3.53 3.59
N ALA A 65 -6.01 -4.45 2.86
CA ALA A 65 -4.61 -4.34 2.47
C ALA A 65 -4.36 -3.10 1.63
N ASN A 66 -5.22 -2.84 0.66
CA ASN A 66 -5.02 -1.70 -0.24
C ASN A 66 -5.34 -0.37 0.44
N ALA A 67 -6.28 -0.35 1.38
CA ALA A 67 -6.54 0.86 2.16
C ALA A 67 -5.32 1.26 2.98
N ILE A 68 -4.70 0.30 3.67
CA ILE A 68 -3.50 0.55 4.47
C ILE A 68 -2.35 0.98 3.56
N THR A 69 -2.13 0.26 2.46
CA THR A 69 -1.05 0.57 1.52
C THR A 69 -1.24 1.94 0.89
N LEU A 70 -2.47 2.31 0.55
CA LEU A 70 -2.76 3.62 -0.02
C LEU A 70 -2.39 4.73 0.95
N LEU A 71 -2.78 4.61 2.22
CA LEU A 71 -2.45 5.62 3.22
C LEU A 71 -0.95 5.78 3.36
N ILE A 72 -0.21 4.68 3.42
CA ILE A 72 1.25 4.71 3.55
C ILE A 72 1.89 5.31 2.30
N SER A 73 1.46 4.91 1.10
CA SER A 73 2.07 5.41 -0.13
C SER A 73 1.77 6.88 -0.37
N LEU A 74 0.59 7.36 0.02
CA LEU A 74 0.28 8.79 -0.06
C LEU A 74 1.14 9.60 0.91
N TRP A 75 1.40 9.05 2.08
CA TRP A 75 2.28 9.69 3.05
C TRP A 75 3.71 9.77 2.52
N ILE A 76 4.19 8.70 1.89
CA ILE A 76 5.52 8.70 1.26
C ILE A 76 5.58 9.74 0.14
N LEU A 77 4.54 9.83 -0.69
CA LEU A 77 4.47 10.86 -1.74
C LEU A 77 4.52 12.26 -1.14
N TRP A 78 3.78 12.48 -0.05
CA TRP A 78 3.79 13.77 0.62
C TRP A 78 5.21 14.13 1.08
N MET A 79 5.93 13.18 1.67
CA MET A 79 7.31 13.42 2.07
C MET A 79 8.21 13.71 0.89
N LYS A 80 7.98 13.02 -0.25
CA LYS A 80 8.77 13.25 -1.47
C LYS A 80 8.56 14.65 -2.02
N ILE A 81 7.33 15.13 -2.03
CA ILE A 81 7.00 16.47 -2.52
C ILE A 81 7.62 17.54 -1.63
N ASN A 82 7.71 17.28 -0.34
CA ASN A 82 8.20 18.25 0.64
C ASN A 82 9.66 18.07 1.03
N GLU A 83 10.40 17.28 0.27
CA GLU A 83 11.82 17.11 0.55
C GLU A 83 12.67 18.34 0.19
#